data_5cc679b1df044801195cf70286d0e627
#
_entry.id   5cc679b1df044801195cf70286d0e627
#
_cell.length_a   1.000
_cell.length_b   1.000
_cell.length_c   1.000
_cell.angle_alpha   90.00
_cell.angle_beta   90.00
_cell.angle_gamma   90.00
#
_symmetry.space_group_name_H-M   'P 1'
#
loop_
_entity.id
_entity.type
_entity.pdbx_description
1 polymer ?
#
loop_
_entity_poly.entity_id
_entity_poly.type
_entity_poly.pdbx_seq_one_letter_code
_entity_poly.pdbx_strand_id
1 'polypeptide(L)'
;ALTKLGLLEQPHTSAGRVPSAQGYRYYLDHLIDAPKSGTLPEKDRRRIDDLFAAMDAEPEKLVPAATRCLADMTGCTAAATTPQAPDLCIAHFEVVQVGRYSAAVLAVTSAGGVRTRVARVDTGLTRDDAANLAQLLNRGLTFVAPQDLSPMLMASMVLAAGQRLAPVIMAAQALVTTGPQACLEGAQYLAKM
;
A
#
# COMPACT_ATOMS: atom_id res chain seq x y z
N ALA A 1 -9.05 -23.80 -37.12
CA ALA A 1 -9.20 -22.36 -37.16
C ALA A 1 -8.76 -21.68 -35.84
N LEU A 2 -9.35 -22.01 -34.69
CA LEU A 2 -9.08 -21.32 -33.41
C LEU A 2 -7.64 -21.47 -32.89
N THR A 3 -7.01 -22.62 -33.14
CA THR A 3 -5.59 -22.84 -32.78
C THR A 3 -4.65 -21.95 -33.64
N LYS A 4 -4.99 -21.73 -34.92
CA LYS A 4 -4.21 -20.82 -35.77
C LYS A 4 -4.33 -19.35 -35.34
N LEU A 5 -5.41 -19.00 -34.65
CA LEU A 5 -5.66 -17.66 -34.08
C LEU A 5 -5.05 -17.52 -32.66
N GLY A 6 -4.36 -18.55 -32.16
CA GLY A 6 -3.78 -18.50 -30.83
C GLY A 6 -4.79 -18.58 -29.66
N LEU A 7 -6.07 -18.83 -29.96
CA LEU A 7 -7.14 -18.90 -28.93
C LEU A 7 -7.22 -20.25 -28.23
N LEU A 8 -6.68 -21.32 -28.85
CA LEU A 8 -6.58 -22.65 -28.28
C LEU A 8 -5.13 -23.14 -28.39
N GLU A 9 -4.67 -23.80 -27.37
CA GLU A 9 -3.36 -24.48 -27.32
C GLU A 9 -3.52 -25.98 -27.02
N GLN A 10 -2.52 -26.74 -27.34
CA GLN A 10 -2.46 -28.16 -27.06
C GLN A 10 -1.28 -28.42 -26.13
N PRO A 11 -1.52 -28.69 -24.83
CA PRO A 11 -0.44 -28.84 -23.85
C PRO A 11 0.52 -30.00 -24.16
N HIS A 12 -0.01 -31.09 -24.75
CA HIS A 12 0.76 -32.28 -25.15
C HIS A 12 0.17 -32.85 -26.42
N THR A 13 0.97 -33.57 -27.20
CA THR A 13 0.58 -34.20 -28.49
C THR A 13 -0.62 -35.13 -28.39
N SER A 14 -0.85 -35.76 -27.25
CA SER A 14 -1.99 -36.64 -26.96
C SER A 14 -3.14 -35.95 -26.21
N ALA A 15 -2.98 -34.72 -25.82
CA ALA A 15 -4.01 -33.96 -25.09
C ALA A 15 -5.03 -33.32 -26.04
N GLY A 16 -6.24 -33.09 -25.53
CA GLY A 16 -7.22 -32.25 -26.16
C GLY A 16 -6.73 -30.79 -26.25
N ARG A 17 -7.51 -29.95 -26.90
CA ARG A 17 -7.21 -28.51 -26.98
C ARG A 17 -7.86 -27.78 -25.81
N VAL A 18 -7.08 -26.91 -25.16
CA VAL A 18 -7.52 -26.03 -24.06
C VAL A 18 -7.47 -24.57 -24.50
N PRO A 19 -8.28 -23.69 -23.95
CA PRO A 19 -8.16 -22.26 -24.20
C PRO A 19 -6.79 -21.74 -23.74
N SER A 20 -6.12 -20.95 -24.57
CA SER A 20 -4.96 -20.19 -24.21
C SER A 20 -5.35 -18.98 -23.33
N ALA A 21 -4.37 -18.29 -22.73
CA ALA A 21 -4.64 -17.02 -22.01
C ALA A 21 -5.34 -15.98 -22.91
N GLN A 22 -4.96 -15.92 -24.19
CA GLN A 22 -5.62 -15.09 -25.20
C GLN A 22 -7.05 -15.58 -25.50
N GLY A 23 -7.27 -16.89 -25.52
CA GLY A 23 -8.57 -17.50 -25.70
C GLY A 23 -9.54 -17.18 -24.56
N TYR A 24 -9.07 -17.25 -23.31
CA TYR A 24 -9.86 -16.83 -22.15
C TYR A 24 -10.22 -15.34 -22.19
N ARG A 25 -9.26 -14.48 -22.53
CA ARG A 25 -9.52 -13.05 -22.67
C ARG A 25 -10.55 -12.77 -23.77
N TYR A 26 -10.40 -13.39 -24.93
CA TYR A 26 -11.37 -13.26 -26.02
C TYR A 26 -12.78 -13.72 -25.60
N TYR A 27 -12.88 -14.80 -24.85
CA TYR A 27 -14.13 -15.30 -24.29
C TYR A 27 -14.80 -14.28 -23.36
N LEU A 28 -14.02 -13.71 -22.43
CA LEU A 28 -14.50 -12.70 -21.49
C LEU A 28 -14.96 -11.41 -22.20
N ASP A 29 -14.21 -10.99 -23.22
CA ASP A 29 -14.46 -9.70 -23.88
C ASP A 29 -15.58 -9.77 -24.93
N HIS A 30 -15.83 -10.96 -25.52
CA HIS A 30 -16.68 -11.06 -26.71
C HIS A 30 -17.80 -12.12 -26.64
N LEU A 31 -17.65 -13.13 -25.79
CA LEU A 31 -18.57 -14.27 -25.75
C LEU A 31 -19.39 -14.37 -24.45
N ILE A 32 -18.91 -13.77 -23.38
CA ILE A 32 -19.76 -13.52 -22.23
C ILE A 32 -20.53 -12.24 -22.56
N ASP A 33 -21.86 -12.39 -22.73
CA ASP A 33 -22.71 -11.22 -22.64
C ASP A 33 -22.34 -10.50 -21.34
N ALA A 34 -21.80 -9.28 -21.44
CA ALA A 34 -21.58 -8.46 -20.26
C ALA A 34 -22.87 -8.55 -19.43
N PRO A 35 -22.78 -8.98 -18.16
CA PRO A 35 -23.98 -9.10 -17.36
C PRO A 35 -24.69 -7.77 -17.55
N LYS A 36 -25.88 -7.80 -18.18
CA LYS A 36 -26.72 -6.61 -18.36
C LYS A 36 -26.67 -5.96 -17.01
N SER A 37 -26.10 -4.76 -16.92
CA SER A 37 -25.81 -4.07 -15.67
C SER A 37 -27.03 -4.21 -14.77
N GLY A 38 -27.08 -5.31 -14.03
CA GLY A 38 -28.13 -5.54 -13.08
C GLY A 38 -28.01 -4.35 -12.14
N THR A 39 -29.01 -3.51 -12.12
CA THR A 39 -29.06 -2.46 -11.11
C THR A 39 -28.88 -3.15 -9.78
N LEU A 40 -27.81 -2.81 -9.07
CA LEU A 40 -27.61 -3.31 -7.70
C LEU A 40 -28.92 -3.17 -6.92
N PRO A 41 -29.31 -4.16 -6.12
CA PRO A 41 -30.45 -4.03 -5.24
C PRO A 41 -30.36 -2.70 -4.48
N GLU A 42 -31.45 -1.98 -4.37
CA GLU A 42 -31.49 -0.65 -3.77
C GLU A 42 -30.87 -0.62 -2.36
N LYS A 43 -31.00 -1.71 -1.61
CA LYS A 43 -30.36 -1.89 -0.31
C LYS A 43 -28.84 -1.85 -0.39
N ASP A 44 -28.27 -2.51 -1.38
CA ASP A 44 -26.80 -2.58 -1.55
C ASP A 44 -26.24 -1.27 -2.08
N ARG A 45 -26.99 -0.64 -2.98
CA ARG A 45 -26.64 0.70 -3.48
C ARG A 45 -26.61 1.73 -2.35
N ARG A 46 -27.64 1.78 -1.50
CA ARG A 46 -27.66 2.68 -0.35
C ARG A 46 -26.50 2.42 0.61
N ARG A 47 -26.19 1.14 0.87
CA ARG A 47 -25.05 0.77 1.73
C ARG A 47 -23.73 1.28 1.17
N ILE A 48 -23.53 1.24 -0.14
CA ILE A 48 -22.35 1.80 -0.80
C ILE A 48 -22.35 3.32 -0.70
N ASP A 49 -23.47 3.98 -1.01
CA ASP A 49 -23.60 5.43 -0.95
C ASP A 49 -23.36 5.95 0.47
N ASP A 50 -23.92 5.30 1.49
CA ASP A 50 -23.70 5.63 2.92
C ASP A 50 -22.23 5.46 3.31
N LEU A 51 -21.57 4.40 2.83
CA LEU A 51 -20.16 4.14 3.08
C LEU A 51 -19.30 5.28 2.51
N PHE A 52 -19.53 5.68 1.26
CA PHE A 52 -18.77 6.75 0.63
C PHE A 52 -19.10 8.14 1.21
N ALA A 53 -20.35 8.39 1.62
CA ALA A 53 -20.76 9.65 2.23
C ALA A 53 -20.15 9.86 3.62
N ALA A 54 -19.92 8.77 4.36
CA ALA A 54 -19.35 8.82 5.72
C ALA A 54 -17.81 8.89 5.75
N MET A 55 -17.15 8.81 4.59
CA MET A 55 -15.69 8.69 4.53
C MET A 55 -15.02 9.99 4.10
N ASP A 56 -13.96 10.34 4.83
CA ASP A 56 -12.95 11.25 4.32
C ASP A 56 -12.31 10.65 3.06
N ALA A 57 -12.03 11.49 2.06
CA ALA A 57 -11.42 11.08 0.79
C ALA A 57 -9.95 10.63 0.92
N GLU A 58 -9.57 10.05 2.08
CA GLU A 58 -8.25 9.51 2.32
C GLU A 58 -8.17 8.06 1.78
N PRO A 59 -7.36 7.78 0.75
CA PRO A 59 -7.25 6.43 0.17
C PRO A 59 -6.91 5.35 1.19
N GLU A 60 -6.15 5.70 2.21
CA GLU A 60 -5.72 4.79 3.28
C GLU A 60 -6.88 4.28 4.14
N LYS A 61 -7.93 5.09 4.30
CA LYS A 61 -9.17 4.71 5.00
C LYS A 61 -10.20 4.12 4.04
N LEU A 62 -10.27 4.65 2.82
CA LEU A 62 -11.24 4.25 1.80
C LEU A 62 -11.03 2.80 1.36
N VAL A 63 -9.78 2.40 1.05
CA VAL A 63 -9.48 1.07 0.51
C VAL A 63 -9.86 -0.06 1.47
N PRO A 64 -9.50 -0.04 2.78
CA PRO A 64 -9.95 -1.08 3.72
C PRO A 64 -11.47 -1.18 3.84
N ALA A 65 -12.16 -0.05 3.91
CA ALA A 65 -13.60 -0.04 4.06
C ALA A 65 -14.34 -0.52 2.79
N ALA A 66 -13.88 -0.11 1.61
CA ALA A 66 -14.40 -0.61 0.34
C ALA A 66 -14.15 -2.12 0.19
N THR A 67 -12.95 -2.60 0.57
CA THR A 67 -12.60 -4.02 0.53
C THR A 67 -13.51 -4.85 1.46
N ARG A 68 -13.77 -4.36 2.67
CA ARG A 68 -14.70 -5.00 3.61
C ARG A 68 -16.12 -5.02 3.06
N CYS A 69 -16.61 -3.89 2.54
CA CYS A 69 -17.94 -3.82 1.93
C CYS A 69 -18.08 -4.82 0.78
N LEU A 70 -17.07 -4.93 -0.07
CA LEU A 70 -17.05 -5.88 -1.19
C LEU A 70 -17.07 -7.33 -0.69
N ALA A 71 -16.26 -7.67 0.32
CA ALA A 71 -16.25 -9.02 0.91
C ALA A 71 -17.61 -9.38 1.51
N ASP A 72 -18.24 -8.46 2.25
CA ASP A 72 -19.54 -8.68 2.89
C ASP A 72 -20.68 -8.80 1.86
N MET A 73 -20.64 -8.04 0.78
CA MET A 73 -21.67 -8.08 -0.26
C MET A 73 -21.59 -9.33 -1.12
N THR A 74 -20.37 -9.79 -1.40
CA THR A 74 -20.14 -10.95 -2.30
C THR A 74 -20.08 -12.27 -1.54
N GLY A 75 -19.86 -12.25 -0.22
CA GLY A 75 -19.55 -13.46 0.56
C GLY A 75 -18.22 -14.10 0.17
N CYS A 76 -17.34 -13.36 -0.48
CA CYS A 76 -16.02 -13.80 -0.93
C CYS A 76 -14.92 -13.05 -0.19
N THR A 77 -13.71 -13.63 -0.19
CA THR A 77 -12.53 -12.89 0.26
C THR A 77 -12.20 -11.82 -0.76
N ALA A 78 -12.02 -10.60 -0.30
CA ALA A 78 -11.61 -9.46 -1.12
C ALA A 78 -10.21 -9.01 -0.73
N ALA A 79 -9.38 -8.73 -1.73
CA ALA A 79 -8.05 -8.16 -1.55
C ALA A 79 -7.94 -6.88 -2.37
N ALA A 80 -7.40 -5.84 -1.76
CA ALA A 80 -7.11 -4.58 -2.43
C ALA A 80 -5.78 -4.00 -1.99
N THR A 81 -5.20 -3.18 -2.83
CA THR A 81 -3.99 -2.42 -2.51
C THR A 81 -4.27 -0.94 -2.68
N THR A 82 -3.70 -0.11 -1.79
CA THR A 82 -3.73 1.34 -2.01
C THR A 82 -2.93 1.67 -3.27
N PRO A 83 -3.47 2.52 -4.18
CA PRO A 83 -2.69 2.97 -5.32
C PRO A 83 -1.45 3.72 -4.81
N GLN A 84 -0.29 3.39 -5.37
CA GLN A 84 0.94 4.10 -5.09
C GLN A 84 1.27 4.94 -6.32
N ALA A 85 1.40 6.26 -6.12
CA ALA A 85 1.96 7.10 -7.17
C ALA A 85 3.42 6.67 -7.38
N PRO A 86 3.87 6.42 -8.62
CA PRO A 86 5.24 5.96 -8.89
C PRO A 86 6.30 6.93 -8.38
N ASP A 87 5.97 8.22 -8.29
CA ASP A 87 6.87 9.30 -7.85
C ASP A 87 6.58 9.75 -6.41
N LEU A 88 5.92 8.90 -5.60
CA LEU A 88 5.62 9.24 -4.22
C LEU A 88 6.91 9.23 -3.39
N CYS A 89 7.35 10.42 -2.99
CA CYS A 89 8.48 10.61 -2.08
C CYS A 89 8.05 11.37 -0.83
N ILE A 90 8.92 11.39 0.17
CA ILE A 90 8.71 12.19 1.37
C ILE A 90 9.15 13.63 1.09
N ALA A 91 8.25 14.58 1.26
CA ALA A 91 8.52 16.00 1.08
C ALA A 91 9.06 16.66 2.36
N HIS A 92 8.68 16.14 3.54
CA HIS A 92 9.12 16.71 4.81
C HIS A 92 9.10 15.67 5.93
N PHE A 93 10.09 15.76 6.82
CA PHE A 93 10.15 14.98 8.06
C PHE A 93 10.04 15.91 9.27
N GLU A 94 9.33 15.43 10.29
CA GLU A 94 9.28 16.00 11.62
C GLU A 94 9.61 14.91 12.65
N VAL A 95 10.35 15.26 13.69
CA VAL A 95 10.69 14.34 14.79
C VAL A 95 10.22 14.97 16.09
N VAL A 96 9.31 14.29 16.77
CA VAL A 96 8.72 14.76 18.02
C VAL A 96 9.13 13.83 19.17
N GLN A 97 9.70 14.39 20.20
CA GLN A 97 9.93 13.65 21.44
C GLN A 97 8.58 13.38 22.11
N VAL A 98 8.15 12.11 22.14
CA VAL A 98 6.90 11.70 22.82
C VAL A 98 7.16 11.14 24.22
N GLY A 99 8.38 10.84 24.54
CA GLY A 99 8.79 10.35 25.86
C GLY A 99 10.29 10.41 26.03
N ARG A 100 10.77 10.09 27.26
CA ARG A 100 12.21 10.10 27.57
C ARG A 100 13.04 9.19 26.66
N TYR A 101 12.45 8.07 26.21
CA TYR A 101 13.11 7.03 25.42
C TYR A 101 12.38 6.77 24.09
N SER A 102 11.55 7.69 23.64
CA SER A 102 10.76 7.49 22.43
C SER A 102 10.56 8.78 21.64
N ALA A 103 10.65 8.66 20.31
CA ALA A 103 10.35 9.71 19.36
C ALA A 103 9.31 9.23 18.35
N ALA A 104 8.38 10.08 17.97
CA ALA A 104 7.55 9.90 16.81
C ALA A 104 8.24 10.57 15.62
N VAL A 105 8.45 9.82 14.55
CA VAL A 105 8.91 10.32 13.25
C VAL A 105 7.67 10.46 12.37
N LEU A 106 7.38 11.67 11.94
CA LEU A 106 6.32 11.99 10.99
C LEU A 106 6.96 12.28 9.64
N ALA A 107 6.34 11.79 8.60
CA ALA A 107 6.78 12.01 7.21
C ALA A 107 5.57 12.47 6.38
N VAL A 108 5.67 13.64 5.81
CA VAL A 108 4.68 14.19 4.87
C VAL A 108 5.10 13.79 3.46
N THR A 109 4.20 13.12 2.75
CA THR A 109 4.45 12.70 1.37
C THR A 109 4.21 13.83 0.37
N SER A 110 4.78 13.74 -0.82
CA SER A 110 4.56 14.67 -1.93
C SER A 110 3.08 14.78 -2.36
N ALA A 111 2.27 13.77 -2.03
CA ALA A 111 0.82 13.77 -2.28
C ALA A 111 0.00 14.34 -1.10
N GLY A 112 0.65 14.86 -0.04
CA GLY A 112 -0.02 15.46 1.13
C GLY A 112 -0.42 14.46 2.22
N GLY A 113 -0.20 13.17 2.03
CA GLY A 113 -0.44 12.15 3.07
C GLY A 113 0.60 12.25 4.20
N VAL A 114 0.22 11.85 5.41
CA VAL A 114 1.13 11.81 6.57
C VAL A 114 1.32 10.37 7.02
N ARG A 115 2.59 9.97 7.16
CA ARG A 115 2.99 8.68 7.69
C ARG A 115 3.68 8.89 9.02
N THR A 116 3.46 8.00 9.99
CA THR A 116 4.05 8.12 11.31
C THR A 116 4.64 6.80 11.78
N ARG A 117 5.78 6.87 12.44
CA ARG A 117 6.39 5.72 13.09
C ARG A 117 7.02 6.13 14.42
N VAL A 118 6.83 5.31 15.46
CA VAL A 118 7.45 5.53 16.76
C VAL A 118 8.74 4.71 16.83
N ALA A 119 9.83 5.39 17.16
CA ALA A 119 11.12 4.78 17.45
C ALA A 119 11.40 4.82 18.94
N ARG A 120 12.00 3.77 19.48
CA ARG A 120 12.50 3.71 20.85
C ARG A 120 14.02 3.77 20.82
N VAL A 121 14.58 4.49 21.76
CA VAL A 121 16.04 4.64 21.97
C VAL A 121 16.41 4.16 23.36
N ASP A 122 17.58 3.56 23.51
CA ASP A 122 18.03 3.01 24.80
C ASP A 122 18.51 4.10 25.77
N THR A 123 18.92 5.23 25.21
CA THR A 123 19.37 6.41 25.97
C THR A 123 18.35 7.53 25.85
N GLY A 124 18.29 8.39 26.86
CA GLY A 124 17.35 9.51 26.85
C GLY A 124 17.48 10.39 25.60
N LEU A 125 16.34 10.74 25.02
CA LEU A 125 16.22 11.67 23.90
C LEU A 125 15.87 13.06 24.43
N THR A 126 16.53 14.08 23.92
CA THR A 126 16.24 15.49 24.23
C THR A 126 15.45 16.14 23.10
N ARG A 127 14.88 17.32 23.36
CA ARG A 127 14.21 18.10 22.29
C ARG A 127 15.20 18.57 21.24
N ASP A 128 16.43 18.89 21.63
CA ASP A 128 17.49 19.29 20.70
C ASP A 128 17.91 18.12 19.79
N ASP A 129 17.99 16.90 20.36
CA ASP A 129 18.20 15.70 19.54
C ASP A 129 17.11 15.54 18.48
N ALA A 130 15.85 15.74 18.87
CA ALA A 130 14.72 15.61 17.95
C ALA A 130 14.78 16.67 16.82
N ALA A 131 15.09 17.93 17.17
CA ALA A 131 15.24 19.00 16.19
C ALA A 131 16.42 18.76 15.23
N ASN A 132 17.57 18.31 15.75
CA ASN A 132 18.74 17.98 14.95
C ASN A 132 18.46 16.79 14.01
N LEU A 133 17.74 15.77 14.51
CA LEU A 133 17.32 14.63 13.70
C LEU A 133 16.37 15.06 12.57
N ALA A 134 15.37 15.90 12.85
CA ALA A 134 14.47 16.42 11.83
C ALA A 134 15.24 17.16 10.71
N GLN A 135 16.20 18.01 11.08
CA GLN A 135 17.06 18.69 10.11
C GLN A 135 17.89 17.71 9.28
N LEU A 136 18.49 16.71 9.93
CA LEU A 136 19.30 15.69 9.26
C LEU A 136 18.46 14.88 8.27
N LEU A 137 17.27 14.44 8.67
CA LEU A 137 16.34 13.69 7.83
C LEU A 137 15.89 14.53 6.63
N ASN A 138 15.55 15.81 6.85
CA ASN A 138 15.13 16.70 5.77
C ASN A 138 16.26 17.00 4.78
N ARG A 139 17.52 16.99 5.20
CA ARG A 139 18.65 17.17 4.27
C ARG A 139 18.99 15.91 3.48
N GLY A 140 18.77 14.73 4.07
CA GLY A 140 19.25 13.46 3.51
C GLY A 140 18.20 12.59 2.85
N LEU A 141 16.92 12.69 3.26
CA LEU A 141 15.87 11.75 2.84
C LEU A 141 14.66 12.39 2.17
N THR A 142 14.54 13.73 2.10
CA THR A 142 13.48 14.38 1.35
C THR A 142 13.69 14.21 -0.14
N PHE A 143 12.60 13.90 -0.86
CA PHE A 143 12.58 13.65 -2.30
C PHE A 143 13.52 12.53 -2.78
N VAL A 144 13.94 11.65 -1.85
CA VAL A 144 14.69 10.44 -2.18
C VAL A 144 13.71 9.31 -2.47
N ALA A 145 13.87 8.67 -3.63
CA ALA A 145 13.05 7.53 -3.97
C ALA A 145 13.54 6.26 -3.23
N PRO A 146 12.65 5.31 -2.92
CA PRO A 146 13.02 4.09 -2.17
C PRO A 146 14.21 3.32 -2.78
N GLN A 147 14.33 3.29 -4.11
CA GLN A 147 15.43 2.63 -4.82
C GLN A 147 16.78 3.35 -4.69
N ASP A 148 16.77 4.65 -4.36
CA ASP A 148 17.97 5.48 -4.22
C ASP A 148 18.54 5.47 -2.79
N LEU A 149 17.84 4.79 -1.86
CA LEU A 149 18.30 4.60 -0.49
C LEU A 149 19.46 3.61 -0.44
N SER A 150 20.69 4.13 -0.57
CA SER A 150 21.87 3.28 -0.47
C SER A 150 22.24 2.98 0.99
N PRO A 151 22.82 1.80 1.28
CA PRO A 151 23.33 1.48 2.61
C PRO A 151 24.38 2.50 3.09
N MET A 152 25.15 3.06 2.16
CA MET A 152 26.15 4.09 2.47
C MET A 152 25.52 5.38 2.96
N LEU A 153 24.43 5.82 2.31
CA LEU A 153 23.67 6.99 2.75
C LEU A 153 23.14 6.78 4.17
N MET A 154 22.53 5.63 4.45
CA MET A 154 21.99 5.31 5.76
C MET A 154 23.08 5.24 6.83
N ALA A 155 24.22 4.62 6.53
CA ALA A 155 25.37 4.57 7.45
C ALA A 155 25.92 5.97 7.76
N SER A 156 26.03 6.84 6.78
CA SER A 156 26.48 8.23 6.96
C SER A 156 25.52 9.02 7.85
N MET A 157 24.22 8.82 7.70
CA MET A 157 23.20 9.48 8.53
C MET A 157 23.25 8.98 9.98
N VAL A 158 23.42 7.66 10.19
CA VAL A 158 23.59 7.09 11.54
C VAL A 158 24.86 7.62 12.18
N LEU A 159 25.94 7.75 11.44
CA LEU A 159 27.19 8.32 11.95
C LEU A 159 27.00 9.80 12.35
N ALA A 160 26.32 10.59 11.53
CA ALA A 160 26.03 12.00 11.80
C ALA A 160 25.10 12.20 12.99
N ALA A 161 24.08 11.34 13.15
CA ALA A 161 23.14 11.39 14.27
C ALA A 161 23.75 10.86 15.59
N GLY A 162 24.75 9.98 15.48
CA GLY A 162 25.27 9.18 16.57
C GLY A 162 24.50 7.86 16.75
N GLN A 163 25.25 6.80 17.05
CA GLN A 163 24.73 5.41 17.11
C GLN A 163 23.52 5.25 18.04
N ARG A 164 23.46 6.03 19.13
CA ARG A 164 22.31 5.99 20.06
C ARG A 164 20.98 6.39 19.45
N LEU A 165 21.00 7.16 18.35
CA LEU A 165 19.83 7.67 17.66
C LEU A 165 19.53 6.87 16.35
N ALA A 166 20.32 5.84 16.06
CA ALA A 166 20.12 4.95 14.91
C ALA A 166 18.67 4.43 14.77
N PRO A 167 17.94 4.05 15.85
CA PRO A 167 16.55 3.60 15.73
C PRO A 167 15.62 4.63 15.11
N VAL A 168 15.88 5.94 15.30
CA VAL A 168 15.07 7.01 14.70
C VAL A 168 15.36 7.12 13.21
N ILE A 169 16.62 6.99 12.79
CA ILE A 169 17.00 6.96 11.36
C ILE A 169 16.38 5.75 10.67
N MET A 170 16.40 4.57 11.31
CA MET A 170 15.78 3.36 10.77
C MET A 170 14.25 3.48 10.66
N ALA A 171 13.61 4.18 11.60
CA ALA A 171 12.19 4.47 11.52
C ALA A 171 11.85 5.39 10.32
N ALA A 172 12.69 6.42 10.08
CA ALA A 172 12.55 7.29 8.92
C ALA A 172 12.77 6.54 7.61
N GLN A 173 13.80 5.69 7.52
CA GLN A 173 14.03 4.81 6.36
C GLN A 173 12.80 3.96 6.06
N ALA A 174 12.22 3.34 7.08
CA ALA A 174 11.04 2.51 6.92
C ALA A 174 9.83 3.30 6.37
N LEU A 175 9.69 4.59 6.73
CA LEU A 175 8.63 5.46 6.20
C LEU A 175 8.84 5.77 4.70
N VAL A 176 10.09 5.92 4.25
CA VAL A 176 10.43 6.09 2.82
C VAL A 176 10.13 4.82 2.04
N THR A 177 10.51 3.65 2.58
CA THR A 177 10.37 2.34 1.92
C THR A 177 8.98 1.73 2.06
N THR A 178 8.05 2.36 2.79
CA THR A 178 6.69 1.85 2.94
C THR A 178 6.01 1.79 1.57
N GLY A 179 5.81 0.57 1.08
CA GLY A 179 5.09 0.29 -0.15
C GLY A 179 3.56 0.42 -0.01
N PRO A 180 2.81 0.07 -1.07
CA PRO A 180 1.36 0.06 -1.03
C PRO A 180 0.88 -0.87 0.09
N GLN A 181 -0.09 -0.41 0.86
CA GLN A 181 -0.70 -1.27 1.87
C GLN A 181 -1.65 -2.25 1.19
N ALA A 182 -1.47 -3.54 1.46
CA ALA A 182 -2.41 -4.56 1.06
C ALA A 182 -3.46 -4.74 2.17
N CYS A 183 -4.73 -4.71 1.78
CA CYS A 183 -5.86 -5.00 2.65
C CYS A 183 -6.46 -6.33 2.21
N LEU A 184 -6.73 -7.22 3.16
CA LEU A 184 -7.41 -8.50 2.94
C LEU A 184 -8.59 -8.58 3.92
N GLU A 185 -9.79 -8.71 3.39
CA GLU A 185 -11.02 -8.82 4.17
C GLU A 185 -11.81 -10.06 3.75
N GLY A 186 -12.65 -10.57 4.66
CA GLY A 186 -13.49 -11.73 4.35
C GLY A 186 -12.76 -13.07 4.42
N ALA A 187 -11.65 -13.20 5.16
CA ALA A 187 -10.92 -14.46 5.31
C ALA A 187 -11.80 -15.60 5.86
N GLN A 188 -12.85 -15.29 6.62
CA GLN A 188 -13.84 -16.26 7.11
C GLN A 188 -14.60 -16.94 5.98
N TYR A 189 -14.65 -16.38 4.79
CA TYR A 189 -15.34 -16.96 3.63
C TYR A 189 -14.49 -18.04 2.94
N LEU A 190 -13.16 -18.03 3.11
CA LEU A 190 -12.28 -19.09 2.60
C LEU A 190 -12.52 -20.44 3.27
N ALA A 191 -12.94 -20.45 4.53
CA ALA A 191 -13.17 -21.67 5.30
C ALA A 191 -14.51 -22.35 4.97
N LYS A 192 -15.34 -21.77 4.12
CA LYS A 192 -16.66 -22.29 3.72
C LYS A 192 -16.67 -22.94 2.33
N MET A 193 -15.54 -22.96 1.65
CA MET A 193 -15.32 -23.68 0.39
C MET A 193 -14.72 -25.05 0.65
#